data_0fbe0c95e4b6ce94231da22ca4c77e00
#
_entry.id   0fbe0c95e4b6ce94231da22ca4c77e00
#
_cell.length_a   1.000
_cell.length_b   1.000
_cell.length_c   1.000
_cell.angle_alpha   90.00
_cell.angle_beta   90.00
_cell.angle_gamma   90.00
#
_symmetry.space_group_name_H-M   'P 1'
#
loop_
_entity.id
_entity.type
_entity.pdbx_description
1 polymer ?
#
loop_
_entity_poly.entity_id
_entity_poly.type
_entity_poly.pdbx_seq_one_letter_code
_entity_poly.pdbx_strand_id
1 'polypeptide(L)'
;MQDAIRQTRQFSQSPQEVWEYLTKPELLEQWLGKTDIRPIVGHTFRFVSPYGNDSFCEVLEVKPFTRLSYSWQKNSTKDNKPFYSIIVWTLVPKENGTELQLVHSGFTTLEDYTGHNNGWSTCLKMFGDLINQTHEKSKLHSNQ
;
A
#
# COMPACT_ATOMS: atom_id res chain seq x y z
N MET A 1 -22.03 3.48 -2.27
CA MET A 1 -21.14 3.28 -1.12
C MET A 1 -20.24 4.48 -0.95
N GLN A 2 -20.35 5.16 0.17
CA GLN A 2 -19.64 6.44 0.37
C GLN A 2 -18.44 6.30 1.32
N ASP A 3 -18.36 5.21 2.04
CA ASP A 3 -17.33 5.05 3.05
C ASP A 3 -15.98 4.70 2.43
N ALA A 4 -14.93 5.31 2.98
CA ALA A 4 -13.56 4.94 2.62
C ALA A 4 -13.08 3.81 3.54
N ILE A 5 -12.20 2.99 3.01
CA ILE A 5 -11.41 2.08 3.83
C ILE A 5 -10.38 2.93 4.58
N ARG A 6 -10.29 2.75 5.90
CA ARG A 6 -9.30 3.43 6.74
C ARG A 6 -8.64 2.40 7.63
N GLN A 7 -7.33 2.27 7.49
CA GLN A 7 -6.55 1.36 8.33
C GLN A 7 -5.28 2.07 8.79
N THR A 8 -4.84 1.77 10.00
CA THR A 8 -3.65 2.37 10.60
C THR A 8 -2.79 1.26 11.19
N ARG A 9 -1.48 1.38 11.01
CA ARG A 9 -0.50 0.44 11.59
C ARG A 9 0.64 1.22 12.21
N GLN A 10 1.18 0.68 13.29
CA GLN A 10 2.33 1.25 13.99
C GLN A 10 3.57 0.42 13.69
N PHE A 11 4.66 1.11 13.35
CA PHE A 11 5.94 0.46 13.08
C PHE A 11 7.03 1.10 13.92
N SER A 12 8.02 0.31 14.34
CA SER A 12 9.19 0.84 15.07
C SER A 12 10.24 1.44 14.15
N GLN A 13 10.08 1.26 12.84
CA GLN A 13 11.01 1.75 11.84
C GLN A 13 10.72 3.22 11.50
N SER A 14 11.75 3.93 11.00
CA SER A 14 11.63 5.33 10.62
C SER A 14 10.72 5.53 9.42
N PRO A 15 10.18 6.75 9.20
CA PRO A 15 9.43 7.03 7.98
C PRO A 15 10.22 6.74 6.70
N GLN A 16 11.54 6.95 6.70
CA GLN A 16 12.39 6.64 5.55
C GLN A 16 12.37 5.15 5.23
N GLU A 17 12.46 4.31 6.25
CA GLU A 17 12.42 2.86 6.07
C GLU A 17 11.04 2.38 5.61
N VAL A 18 9.97 2.88 6.23
CA VAL A 18 8.59 2.53 5.84
C VAL A 18 8.32 2.96 4.39
N TRP A 19 8.80 4.14 4.01
CA TRP A 19 8.63 4.68 2.65
C TRP A 19 9.20 3.74 1.59
N GLU A 20 10.33 3.09 1.85
CA GLU A 20 10.92 2.15 0.91
C GLU A 20 9.97 1.00 0.57
N TYR A 21 9.23 0.50 1.56
CA TYR A 21 8.27 -0.60 1.36
C TYR A 21 7.04 -0.17 0.57
N LEU A 22 6.79 1.14 0.45
CA LEU A 22 5.68 1.69 -0.34
C LEU A 22 6.10 2.08 -1.76
N THR A 23 7.39 2.20 -2.05
CA THR A 23 7.86 2.79 -3.31
C THR A 23 8.80 1.90 -4.09
N LYS A 24 9.43 0.91 -3.48
CA LYS A 24 10.37 0.02 -4.18
C LYS A 24 9.64 -1.23 -4.68
N PRO A 25 9.63 -1.46 -6.01
CA PRO A 25 8.93 -2.62 -6.59
C PRO A 25 9.34 -3.95 -5.97
N GLU A 26 10.63 -4.15 -5.71
CA GLU A 26 11.13 -5.41 -5.15
C GLU A 26 10.61 -5.66 -3.72
N LEU A 27 10.30 -4.62 -2.97
CA LEU A 27 9.71 -4.75 -1.64
C LEU A 27 8.19 -4.91 -1.72
N LEU A 28 7.54 -4.13 -2.58
CA LEU A 28 6.09 -4.21 -2.79
C LEU A 28 5.66 -5.59 -3.28
N GLU A 29 6.47 -6.24 -4.10
CA GLU A 29 6.18 -7.59 -4.59
C GLU A 29 6.02 -8.59 -3.45
N GLN A 30 6.69 -8.36 -2.33
CA GLN A 30 6.69 -9.28 -1.21
C GLN A 30 5.47 -9.16 -0.30
N TRP A 31 4.72 -8.05 -0.36
CA TRP A 31 3.57 -7.90 0.53
C TRP A 31 2.30 -7.39 -0.17
N LEU A 32 2.41 -6.77 -1.33
CA LEU A 32 1.23 -6.22 -2.03
C LEU A 32 1.04 -6.85 -3.40
N GLY A 33 2.06 -6.80 -4.24
CA GLY A 33 1.97 -7.36 -5.58
C GLY A 33 3.09 -6.89 -6.48
N LYS A 34 3.28 -7.62 -7.58
CA LYS A 34 4.26 -7.26 -8.58
C LYS A 34 3.86 -5.96 -9.26
N THR A 35 4.79 -5.02 -9.35
CA THR A 35 4.50 -3.67 -9.83
C THR A 35 5.73 -3.04 -10.48
N ASP A 36 5.50 -2.01 -11.29
CA ASP A 36 6.53 -1.16 -11.88
C ASP A 36 6.42 0.29 -11.42
N ILE A 37 5.96 0.50 -10.19
CA ILE A 37 5.79 1.84 -9.61
C ILE A 37 7.10 2.62 -9.58
N ARG A 38 6.99 3.94 -9.82
CA ARG A 38 8.02 4.94 -9.53
C ARG A 38 7.34 6.10 -8.80
N PRO A 39 7.94 6.63 -7.72
CA PRO A 39 7.32 7.72 -6.97
C PRO A 39 7.51 9.07 -7.70
N ILE A 40 6.94 9.19 -8.87
CA ILE A 40 7.00 10.37 -9.73
C ILE A 40 5.57 10.70 -10.15
N VAL A 41 5.10 11.93 -9.85
CA VAL A 41 3.75 12.36 -10.22
C VAL A 41 3.53 12.19 -11.72
N GLY A 42 2.42 11.58 -12.08
CA GLY A 42 2.05 11.31 -13.47
C GLY A 42 2.51 9.96 -14.00
N HIS A 43 3.42 9.27 -13.28
CA HIS A 43 3.85 7.93 -13.70
C HIS A 43 2.67 6.96 -13.61
N THR A 44 2.43 6.23 -14.70
CA THR A 44 1.41 5.18 -14.73
C THR A 44 2.07 3.84 -14.50
N PHE A 45 1.41 3.01 -13.71
CA PHE A 45 1.93 1.70 -13.33
C PHE A 45 0.76 0.75 -13.04
N ARG A 46 1.08 -0.49 -12.72
CA ARG A 46 0.04 -1.46 -12.37
C ARG A 46 0.53 -2.40 -11.27
N PHE A 47 -0.43 -2.99 -10.57
CA PHE A 47 -0.20 -4.16 -9.73
C PHE A 47 -0.78 -5.37 -10.45
N VAL A 48 0.06 -6.37 -10.69
CA VAL A 48 -0.34 -7.59 -11.40
C VAL A 48 -1.03 -8.53 -10.42
N SER A 49 -2.24 -8.95 -10.77
CA SER A 49 -2.98 -9.93 -9.99
C SER A 49 -2.74 -11.33 -10.55
N PRO A 50 -2.46 -12.34 -9.69
CA PRO A 50 -2.35 -13.71 -10.15
C PRO A 50 -3.67 -14.27 -10.70
N TYR A 51 -4.79 -13.55 -10.45
CA TYR A 51 -6.12 -13.96 -10.90
C TYR A 51 -6.60 -13.19 -12.14
N GLY A 52 -5.73 -12.39 -12.76
CA GLY A 52 -6.03 -11.70 -14.02
C GLY A 52 -6.78 -10.39 -13.91
N ASN A 53 -7.08 -9.91 -12.71
CA ASN A 53 -7.74 -8.61 -12.50
C ASN A 53 -6.73 -7.59 -11.99
N ASP A 54 -5.88 -7.10 -12.89
CA ASP A 54 -4.83 -6.15 -12.55
C ASP A 54 -5.41 -4.80 -12.13
N SER A 55 -4.67 -4.10 -11.27
CA SER A 55 -4.99 -2.74 -10.87
C SER A 55 -4.14 -1.77 -11.66
N PHE A 56 -4.77 -0.79 -12.32
CA PHE A 56 -4.10 0.23 -13.14
C PHE A 56 -4.07 1.53 -12.36
N CYS A 57 -2.90 2.13 -12.24
CA CYS A 57 -2.66 3.22 -11.32
C CYS A 57 -1.92 4.37 -11.98
N GLU A 58 -2.09 5.56 -11.42
CA GLU A 58 -1.31 6.74 -11.76
C GLU A 58 -0.93 7.46 -10.47
N VAL A 59 0.33 7.85 -10.33
CA VAL A 59 0.82 8.58 -9.17
C VAL A 59 0.25 9.99 -9.20
N LEU A 60 -0.43 10.37 -8.13
CA LEU A 60 -1.12 11.66 -8.01
C LEU A 60 -0.36 12.66 -7.11
N GLU A 61 0.27 12.18 -6.05
CA GLU A 61 0.99 13.03 -5.10
C GLU A 61 2.18 12.27 -4.52
N VAL A 62 3.31 12.95 -4.42
CA VAL A 62 4.52 12.44 -3.77
C VAL A 62 5.08 13.53 -2.86
N LYS A 63 5.09 13.26 -1.56
CA LYS A 63 5.83 14.03 -0.57
C LYS A 63 6.75 13.04 0.15
N PRO A 64 8.02 12.99 -0.21
CA PRO A 64 8.91 11.94 0.30
C PRO A 64 8.83 11.81 1.81
N PHE A 65 8.68 10.56 2.27
CA PHE A 65 8.64 10.15 3.67
C PHE A 65 7.39 10.59 4.43
N THR A 66 6.41 11.26 3.78
CA THR A 66 5.20 11.74 4.46
C THR A 66 3.91 11.34 3.77
N ARG A 67 3.87 11.37 2.42
CA ARG A 67 2.61 11.10 1.73
C ARG A 67 2.82 10.59 0.31
N LEU A 68 2.07 9.54 -0.04
CA LEU A 68 2.03 8.98 -1.40
C LEU A 68 0.58 8.71 -1.75
N SER A 69 0.15 9.20 -2.92
CA SER A 69 -1.21 8.98 -3.39
C SER A 69 -1.18 8.53 -4.83
N TYR A 70 -2.04 7.56 -5.16
CA TYR A 70 -2.22 7.12 -6.54
C TYR A 70 -3.64 6.62 -6.77
N SER A 71 -4.05 6.66 -8.04
CA SER A 71 -5.33 6.11 -8.45
C SER A 71 -5.23 4.58 -8.50
N TRP A 72 -6.40 3.95 -8.44
CA TRP A 72 -6.52 2.49 -8.44
C TRP A 72 -7.75 2.14 -9.25
N GLN A 73 -7.55 1.73 -10.49
CA GLN A 73 -8.61 1.35 -11.40
C GLN A 73 -8.60 -0.17 -11.58
N LYS A 74 -9.75 -0.79 -11.39
CA LYS A 74 -9.89 -2.23 -11.39
C LYS A 74 -11.30 -2.60 -11.79
N ASN A 75 -11.50 -3.82 -12.24
CA ASN A 75 -12.86 -4.30 -12.52
C ASN A 75 -13.53 -4.76 -11.23
N SER A 76 -14.81 -4.39 -11.07
CA SER A 76 -15.62 -4.81 -9.94
C SER A 76 -15.80 -6.32 -9.93
N THR A 77 -15.73 -6.93 -8.75
CA THR A 77 -15.99 -8.35 -8.57
C THR A 77 -17.48 -8.67 -8.71
N LYS A 78 -18.34 -7.66 -8.59
CA LYS A 78 -19.80 -7.84 -8.66
C LYS A 78 -20.29 -7.92 -10.10
N ASP A 79 -19.86 -6.99 -10.97
CA ASP A 79 -20.41 -6.83 -12.32
C ASP A 79 -19.35 -6.77 -13.41
N ASN A 80 -18.08 -6.94 -13.05
CA ASN A 80 -16.92 -6.88 -13.96
C ASN A 80 -16.79 -5.55 -14.71
N LYS A 81 -17.42 -4.49 -14.21
CA LYS A 81 -17.26 -3.15 -14.78
C LYS A 81 -16.12 -2.42 -14.09
N PRO A 82 -15.36 -1.59 -14.84
CA PRO A 82 -14.26 -0.87 -14.22
C PRO A 82 -14.78 0.15 -13.19
N PHE A 83 -14.05 0.28 -12.09
CA PHE A 83 -14.27 1.35 -11.12
C PHE A 83 -12.95 2.04 -10.82
N TYR A 84 -13.04 3.32 -10.51
CA TYR A 84 -11.92 4.20 -10.24
C TYR A 84 -11.92 4.58 -8.76
N SER A 85 -10.80 4.37 -8.10
CA SER A 85 -10.66 4.69 -6.69
C SER A 85 -9.30 5.34 -6.43
N ILE A 86 -9.10 5.86 -5.23
CA ILE A 86 -7.88 6.57 -4.86
C ILE A 86 -7.35 6.02 -3.56
N ILE A 87 -6.04 5.78 -3.54
CA ILE A 87 -5.31 5.33 -2.37
C ILE A 87 -4.42 6.47 -1.88
N VAL A 88 -4.47 6.73 -0.57
CA VAL A 88 -3.61 7.71 0.08
C VAL A 88 -2.88 7.03 1.24
N TRP A 89 -1.56 7.03 1.16
CA TRP A 89 -0.67 6.60 2.24
C TRP A 89 -0.15 7.84 2.95
N THR A 90 -0.28 7.89 4.27
CA THR A 90 0.29 8.96 5.09
C THR A 90 1.20 8.34 6.14
N LEU A 91 2.39 8.89 6.29
CA LEU A 91 3.38 8.46 7.27
C LEU A 91 3.53 9.57 8.30
N VAL A 92 3.19 9.26 9.55
CA VAL A 92 3.28 10.22 10.66
C VAL A 92 4.43 9.79 11.56
N PRO A 93 5.48 10.63 11.68
CA PRO A 93 6.59 10.31 12.59
C PRO A 93 6.08 10.23 14.02
N LYS A 94 6.52 9.22 14.74
CA LYS A 94 6.27 9.05 16.17
C LYS A 94 7.58 8.98 16.90
N GLU A 95 7.53 9.13 18.22
CA GLU A 95 8.73 9.11 19.05
C GLU A 95 9.56 7.86 18.81
N ASN A 96 8.91 6.71 18.66
CA ASN A 96 9.57 5.41 18.52
C ASN A 96 9.26 4.74 17.18
N GLY A 97 9.06 5.51 16.12
CA GLY A 97 8.82 4.91 14.81
C GLY A 97 7.88 5.72 13.93
N THR A 98 6.97 5.02 13.28
CA THR A 98 6.08 5.60 12.27
C THR A 98 4.66 5.05 12.42
N GLU A 99 3.69 5.94 12.32
CA GLU A 99 2.30 5.53 12.12
C GLU A 99 1.99 5.60 10.62
N LEU A 100 1.62 4.47 10.04
CA LEU A 100 1.22 4.39 8.65
C LEU A 100 -0.30 4.40 8.57
N GLN A 101 -0.85 5.34 7.79
CA GLN A 101 -2.29 5.48 7.58
C GLN A 101 -2.61 5.18 6.13
N LEU A 102 -3.61 4.34 5.91
CA LEU A 102 -4.16 4.04 4.59
C LEU A 102 -5.58 4.57 4.50
N VAL A 103 -5.87 5.30 3.43
CA VAL A 103 -7.24 5.66 3.05
C VAL A 103 -7.45 5.25 1.60
N HIS A 104 -8.45 4.41 1.36
CA HIS A 104 -8.80 3.94 0.02
C HIS A 104 -10.27 4.24 -0.21
N SER A 105 -10.58 5.15 -1.14
CA SER A 105 -11.92 5.68 -1.37
C SER A 105 -12.33 5.51 -2.83
N GLY A 106 -13.64 5.55 -3.08
CA GLY A 106 -14.19 5.48 -4.42
C GLY A 106 -14.92 4.19 -4.74
N PHE A 107 -15.19 3.36 -3.73
CA PHE A 107 -15.94 2.12 -3.94
C PHE A 107 -17.42 2.40 -4.23
N THR A 108 -17.98 1.66 -5.19
CA THR A 108 -19.36 1.79 -5.60
C THR A 108 -20.23 0.61 -5.17
N THR A 109 -19.62 -0.49 -4.72
CA THR A 109 -20.35 -1.66 -4.24
C THR A 109 -19.82 -2.10 -2.89
N LEU A 110 -20.70 -2.71 -2.09
CA LEU A 110 -20.31 -3.27 -0.79
C LEU A 110 -19.33 -4.44 -0.97
N GLU A 111 -19.52 -5.24 -2.00
CA GLU A 111 -18.67 -6.39 -2.31
C GLU A 111 -17.23 -5.95 -2.53
N ASP A 112 -17.01 -4.91 -3.33
CA ASP A 112 -15.66 -4.40 -3.61
C ASP A 112 -15.05 -3.75 -2.38
N TYR A 113 -15.83 -2.99 -1.62
CA TYR A 113 -15.37 -2.41 -0.35
C TYR A 113 -14.89 -3.50 0.61
N THR A 114 -15.74 -4.50 0.85
CA THR A 114 -15.45 -5.57 1.80
C THR A 114 -14.24 -6.39 1.35
N GLY A 115 -14.18 -6.74 0.07
CA GLY A 115 -13.05 -7.50 -0.49
C GLY A 115 -11.74 -6.76 -0.35
N HIS A 116 -11.72 -5.47 -0.67
CA HIS A 116 -10.51 -4.65 -0.54
C HIS A 116 -10.12 -4.43 0.91
N ASN A 117 -11.10 -4.19 1.80
CA ASN A 117 -10.81 -4.02 3.23
C ASN A 117 -10.15 -5.26 3.81
N ASN A 118 -10.67 -6.44 3.49
CA ASN A 118 -10.07 -7.71 3.92
C ASN A 118 -8.70 -7.92 3.30
N GLY A 119 -8.56 -7.61 2.01
CA GLY A 119 -7.28 -7.70 1.30
C GLY A 119 -6.22 -6.80 1.92
N TRP A 120 -6.58 -5.56 2.25
CA TRP A 120 -5.64 -4.64 2.90
C TRP A 120 -5.20 -5.14 4.28
N SER A 121 -6.14 -5.71 5.06
CA SER A 121 -5.79 -6.28 6.37
C SER A 121 -4.75 -7.38 6.22
N THR A 122 -4.91 -8.27 5.24
CA THR A 122 -3.96 -9.34 4.96
C THR A 122 -2.61 -8.79 4.49
N CYS A 123 -2.63 -7.87 3.53
CA CYS A 123 -1.39 -7.29 2.99
C CYS A 123 -0.62 -6.50 4.04
N LEU A 124 -1.30 -5.72 4.87
CA LEU A 124 -0.64 -4.93 5.90
C LEU A 124 -0.05 -5.80 7.00
N LYS A 125 -0.67 -6.96 7.28
CA LYS A 125 -0.07 -7.94 8.19
C LYS A 125 1.22 -8.50 7.60
N MET A 126 1.24 -8.85 6.33
CA MET A 126 2.43 -9.31 5.63
C MET A 126 3.53 -8.25 5.62
N PHE A 127 3.15 -6.99 5.41
CA PHE A 127 4.08 -5.85 5.47
C PHE A 127 4.75 -5.79 6.85
N GLY A 128 3.94 -5.83 7.91
CA GLY A 128 4.47 -5.78 9.27
C GLY A 128 5.42 -6.93 9.58
N ASP A 129 5.07 -8.14 9.18
CA ASP A 129 5.94 -9.31 9.38
C ASP A 129 7.24 -9.15 8.60
N LEU A 130 7.18 -8.68 7.36
CA LEU A 130 8.33 -8.49 6.49
C LEU A 130 9.31 -7.45 7.05
N ILE A 131 8.83 -6.28 7.40
CA ILE A 131 9.68 -5.19 7.88
C ILE A 131 10.32 -5.55 9.23
N ASN A 132 9.59 -6.25 10.09
CA ASN A 132 10.12 -6.69 11.38
C ASN A 132 11.19 -7.77 11.22
N GLN A 133 11.00 -8.72 10.31
CA GLN A 133 12.01 -9.75 10.02
C GLN A 133 13.30 -9.11 9.50
N THR A 134 13.20 -8.17 8.58
CA THR A 134 14.36 -7.48 8.01
C THR A 134 15.11 -6.70 9.08
N HIS A 135 14.38 -6.00 9.95
CA HIS A 135 14.97 -5.25 11.05
C HIS A 135 15.67 -6.16 12.05
N GLU A 136 15.07 -7.30 12.42
CA GLU A 136 15.66 -8.28 13.33
C GLU A 136 16.93 -8.87 12.75
N LYS A 137 16.95 -9.22 11.46
CA LYS A 137 18.15 -9.73 10.79
C LYS A 137 19.29 -8.71 10.81
N SER A 138 19.01 -7.45 10.53
CA SER A 138 20.01 -6.38 10.61
C SER A 138 20.57 -6.24 12.00
N LYS A 139 19.71 -6.30 13.03
CA LYS A 139 20.09 -6.20 14.42
C LYS A 139 21.00 -7.38 14.84
N LEU A 140 20.66 -8.60 14.40
CA LEU A 140 21.45 -9.78 14.68
C LEU A 140 22.83 -9.69 14.03
N HIS A 141 22.92 -9.21 12.80
CA HIS A 141 24.19 -9.01 12.11
C HIS A 141 25.07 -7.97 12.80
N SER A 142 24.48 -6.89 13.29
CA SER A 142 25.25 -5.83 13.94
C SER A 142 25.79 -6.24 15.31
N ASN A 143 25.28 -7.32 15.90
CA ASN A 143 25.74 -7.83 17.18
C ASN A 143 26.85 -8.89 17.06
N GLN A 144 27.29 -9.17 15.85
CA GLN A 144 28.42 -10.04 15.58
C GLN A 144 29.69 -9.24 15.38
#